data_51cfdb3480626ea33a992177a9229f15
#
_entry.id   51cfdb3480626ea33a992177a9229f15
#
_cell.length_a   1.000
_cell.length_b   1.000
_cell.length_c   1.000
_cell.angle_alpha   90.00
_cell.angle_beta   90.00
_cell.angle_gamma   90.00
#
_symmetry.space_group_name_H-M   'P 1'
#
loop_
_entity.id
_entity.type
_entity.pdbx_description
1 polymer ?
#
loop_
_entity_poly.entity_id
_entity_poly.type
_entity_poly.pdbx_seq_one_letter_code
_entity_poly.pdbx_strand_id
1 'polypeptide(L)'
;MIEKSSVDARTAQEIDMTLRKHVMSLCAPLWWESDRQIVVNSGTMCVVQTPEILLGITNNHVLEIYERHKIEKPNIFCQLGSAPFEPSENLIDRSRHWDLATFSIPNLTRQHWGGVIYVPPTWPPPTIQLDDHVVSGGYPEARRSVPPGPNPPSMSIDFLSFRRKPNGCSGEQVSFHIDPSEVTWLPNVQDPLLPGTSLSGMSGGPCFRLIAAENRIELGAFIYEGDYTLGIIFARQAALISANGQIAPIPL
;
A
#
# COMPACT_ATOMS: atom_id res chain seq x y z
N MET A 1 -21.33 -25.85 26.21
CA MET A 1 -20.47 -26.00 25.00
C MET A 1 -20.58 -24.81 24.01
N ILE A 2 -21.57 -23.95 24.07
CA ILE A 2 -21.79 -22.81 23.16
C ILE A 2 -20.92 -21.60 23.52
N GLU A 3 -20.58 -21.38 24.80
CA GLU A 3 -19.79 -20.19 25.21
C GLU A 3 -18.31 -20.20 24.77
N LYS A 4 -17.68 -21.38 24.71
CA LYS A 4 -16.26 -21.47 24.34
C LYS A 4 -16.01 -21.09 22.88
N SER A 5 -16.93 -21.43 21.97
CA SER A 5 -16.80 -21.13 20.53
C SER A 5 -16.99 -19.63 20.22
N SER A 6 -17.80 -18.91 21.00
CA SER A 6 -18.06 -17.48 20.81
C SER A 6 -16.92 -16.60 21.30
N VAL A 7 -16.26 -16.97 22.38
CA VAL A 7 -15.06 -16.28 22.89
C VAL A 7 -13.89 -16.45 21.95
N ASP A 8 -13.67 -17.66 21.41
CA ASP A 8 -12.60 -17.93 20.45
C ASP A 8 -12.79 -17.13 19.14
N ALA A 9 -14.05 -17.03 18.63
CA ALA A 9 -14.36 -16.28 17.42
C ALA A 9 -14.14 -14.76 17.60
N ARG A 10 -14.54 -14.20 18.75
CA ARG A 10 -14.35 -12.79 19.08
C ARG A 10 -12.85 -12.44 19.18
N THR A 11 -12.09 -13.27 19.85
CA THR A 11 -10.63 -13.09 19.97
C THR A 11 -9.94 -13.16 18.59
N ALA A 12 -10.36 -14.08 17.72
CA ALA A 12 -9.82 -14.19 16.36
C ALA A 12 -10.13 -12.93 15.52
N GLN A 13 -11.33 -12.36 15.65
CA GLN A 13 -11.72 -11.12 14.97
C GLN A 13 -10.92 -9.91 15.50
N GLU A 14 -10.69 -9.80 16.80
CA GLU A 14 -9.88 -8.75 17.41
C GLU A 14 -8.41 -8.80 16.95
N ILE A 15 -7.84 -10.00 16.84
CA ILE A 15 -6.50 -10.23 16.32
C ILE A 15 -6.43 -9.83 14.84
N ASP A 16 -7.38 -10.25 14.02
CA ASP A 16 -7.43 -9.91 12.59
C ASP A 16 -7.53 -8.39 12.39
N MET A 17 -8.37 -7.73 13.18
CA MET A 17 -8.52 -6.27 13.13
C MET A 17 -7.26 -5.54 13.56
N THR A 18 -6.58 -6.01 14.59
CA THR A 18 -5.30 -5.43 15.06
C THR A 18 -4.23 -5.55 13.97
N LEU A 19 -4.17 -6.70 13.31
CA LEU A 19 -3.25 -6.94 12.21
C LEU A 19 -3.50 -5.99 11.03
N ARG A 20 -4.76 -5.82 10.60
CA ARG A 20 -5.14 -4.90 9.52
C ARG A 20 -4.79 -3.44 9.85
N LYS A 21 -5.06 -2.99 11.07
CA LYS A 21 -4.67 -1.67 11.55
C LYS A 21 -3.15 -1.49 11.56
N HIS A 22 -2.41 -2.54 11.91
CA HIS A 22 -0.96 -2.50 11.85
C HIS A 22 -0.47 -2.33 10.41
N VAL A 23 -0.98 -3.11 9.44
CA VAL A 23 -0.64 -2.92 8.02
C VAL A 23 -0.98 -1.50 7.54
N MET A 24 -2.13 -0.97 7.92
CA MET A 24 -2.53 0.41 7.62
C MET A 24 -1.49 1.43 8.12
N SER A 25 -0.91 1.21 9.31
CA SER A 25 0.09 2.12 9.88
C SER A 25 1.46 2.10 9.18
N LEU A 26 1.72 1.07 8.36
CA LEU A 26 2.99 0.87 7.64
C LEU A 26 3.02 1.50 6.24
N CYS A 27 1.92 2.12 5.82
CA CYS A 27 1.83 2.81 4.54
C CYS A 27 0.95 4.06 4.67
N ALA A 28 1.00 4.92 3.66
CA ALA A 28 0.19 6.13 3.60
C ALA A 28 -0.29 6.40 2.17
N PRO A 29 -1.36 7.19 2.00
CA PRO A 29 -1.71 7.69 0.68
C PRO A 29 -0.60 8.64 0.18
N LEU A 30 -0.13 8.38 -1.03
CA LEU A 30 0.65 9.33 -1.82
C LEU A 30 -0.35 10.09 -2.69
N TRP A 31 -0.51 11.39 -2.44
CA TRP A 31 -1.54 12.17 -3.11
C TRP A 31 -1.07 13.57 -3.44
N TRP A 32 -1.71 14.18 -4.43
CA TRP A 32 -1.38 15.53 -4.89
C TRP A 32 -2.61 16.31 -5.30
N GLU A 33 -2.52 17.61 -5.16
CA GLU A 33 -3.57 18.56 -5.49
C GLU A 33 -3.08 19.60 -6.47
N SER A 34 -4.00 20.14 -7.25
CA SER A 34 -3.77 21.34 -8.06
C SER A 34 -4.71 22.44 -7.61
N ASP A 35 -4.18 23.69 -7.53
CA ASP A 35 -4.94 24.91 -7.29
C ASP A 35 -5.78 24.93 -6.01
N ARG A 36 -5.25 24.34 -4.92
CA ARG A 36 -5.76 24.41 -3.54
C ARG A 36 -7.11 23.74 -3.24
N GLN A 37 -7.76 23.04 -4.15
CA GLN A 37 -9.12 22.53 -3.88
C GLN A 37 -9.45 21.15 -4.46
N ILE A 38 -8.66 20.58 -5.36
CA ILE A 38 -9.01 19.32 -6.00
C ILE A 38 -7.85 18.35 -5.87
N VAL A 39 -8.06 17.26 -5.13
CA VAL A 39 -7.16 16.09 -5.19
C VAL A 39 -7.24 15.53 -6.60
N VAL A 40 -6.13 15.56 -7.31
CA VAL A 40 -6.08 15.17 -8.71
C VAL A 40 -5.99 13.65 -8.84
N ASN A 41 -5.18 13.03 -7.98
CA ASN A 41 -5.00 11.57 -7.97
C ASN A 41 -4.27 11.11 -6.71
N SER A 42 -4.24 9.80 -6.49
CA SER A 42 -3.51 9.21 -5.37
C SER A 42 -3.03 7.79 -5.69
N GLY A 43 -2.06 7.34 -4.92
CA GLY A 43 -1.61 5.96 -4.81
C GLY A 43 -1.37 5.61 -3.34
N THR A 44 -0.85 4.44 -3.08
CA THR A 44 -0.35 4.03 -1.77
C THR A 44 1.17 3.96 -1.81
N MET A 45 1.84 4.40 -0.75
CA MET A 45 3.28 4.24 -0.58
C MET A 45 3.57 3.54 0.73
N CYS A 46 4.37 2.49 0.69
CA CYS A 46 4.91 1.83 1.86
C CYS A 46 6.28 2.41 2.20
N VAL A 47 6.55 2.65 3.50
CA VAL A 47 7.86 3.16 3.96
C VAL A 47 8.58 2.11 4.77
N VAL A 48 9.76 1.71 4.30
CA VAL A 48 10.56 0.63 4.89
C VAL A 48 11.98 1.10 5.19
N GLN A 49 12.54 0.67 6.31
CA GLN A 49 13.95 0.83 6.62
C GLN A 49 14.70 -0.41 6.15
N THR A 50 15.41 -0.31 5.04
CA THR A 50 16.37 -1.33 4.61
C THR A 50 17.66 -1.21 5.42
N PRO A 51 18.62 -2.14 5.31
CA PRO A 51 19.94 -1.98 5.94
C PRO A 51 20.71 -0.73 5.49
N GLU A 52 20.40 -0.19 4.31
CA GLU A 52 21.15 0.93 3.72
C GLU A 52 20.41 2.27 3.78
N ILE A 53 19.09 2.26 3.59
CA ILE A 53 18.34 3.51 3.40
C ILE A 53 16.90 3.41 3.88
N LEU A 54 16.30 4.54 4.23
CA LEU A 54 14.87 4.67 4.43
C LEU A 54 14.19 4.85 3.06
N LEU A 55 13.41 3.87 2.67
CA LEU A 55 12.89 3.68 1.32
C LEU A 55 11.36 3.86 1.30
N GLY A 56 10.87 4.70 0.38
CA GLY A 56 9.47 4.74 -0.03
C GLY A 56 9.27 3.91 -1.28
N ILE A 57 8.21 3.09 -1.33
CA ILE A 57 7.94 2.20 -2.47
C ILE A 57 6.50 2.37 -2.92
N THR A 58 6.29 2.61 -4.21
CA THR A 58 5.00 2.64 -4.88
C THR A 58 5.13 2.10 -6.31
N ASN A 59 4.09 2.24 -7.12
CA ASN A 59 4.13 1.81 -8.53
C ASN A 59 4.64 2.90 -9.47
N ASN A 60 5.25 2.48 -10.57
CA ASN A 60 5.73 3.41 -11.59
C ASN A 60 4.59 4.18 -12.27
N HIS A 61 3.43 3.54 -12.53
CA HIS A 61 2.30 4.23 -13.13
C HIS A 61 1.76 5.37 -12.23
N VAL A 62 1.85 5.25 -10.90
CA VAL A 62 1.49 6.34 -9.95
C VAL A 62 2.42 7.53 -10.15
N LEU A 63 3.74 7.29 -10.26
CA LEU A 63 4.71 8.33 -10.57
C LEU A 63 4.48 8.95 -11.94
N GLU A 64 4.20 8.16 -13.00
CA GLU A 64 3.92 8.67 -14.35
C GLU A 64 2.67 9.58 -14.38
N ILE A 65 1.63 9.24 -13.61
CA ILE A 65 0.45 10.07 -13.50
C ILE A 65 0.79 11.40 -12.79
N TYR A 66 1.56 11.35 -11.70
CA TYR A 66 2.04 12.53 -11.02
C TYR A 66 2.87 13.44 -11.95
N GLU A 67 3.86 12.88 -12.65
CA GLU A 67 4.72 13.61 -13.59
C GLU A 67 3.91 14.30 -14.69
N ARG A 68 2.92 13.61 -15.28
CA ARG A 68 2.01 14.17 -16.28
C ARG A 68 1.22 15.35 -15.73
N HIS A 69 0.62 15.21 -14.55
CA HIS A 69 -0.12 16.29 -13.93
C HIS A 69 0.79 17.47 -13.57
N LYS A 70 2.02 17.23 -13.16
CA LYS A 70 3.01 18.27 -12.86
C LYS A 70 3.42 19.06 -14.11
N ILE A 71 3.50 18.43 -15.26
CA ILE A 71 3.73 19.11 -16.55
C ILE A 71 2.53 20.02 -16.90
N GLU A 72 1.30 19.50 -16.75
CA GLU A 72 0.07 20.25 -17.04
C GLU A 72 -0.17 21.39 -16.03
N LYS A 73 0.21 21.17 -14.78
CA LYS A 73 -0.01 22.07 -13.64
C LYS A 73 1.25 22.14 -12.77
N PRO A 74 2.22 23.05 -13.09
CA PRO A 74 3.53 23.09 -12.42
C PRO A 74 3.48 23.32 -10.89
N ASN A 75 2.41 23.91 -10.39
CA ASN A 75 2.24 24.21 -8.95
C ASN A 75 1.56 23.10 -8.15
N ILE A 76 1.62 21.87 -8.61
CA ILE A 76 1.12 20.72 -7.86
C ILE A 76 1.90 20.58 -6.55
N PHE A 77 1.17 20.37 -5.47
CA PHE A 77 1.71 20.01 -4.17
C PHE A 77 1.44 18.54 -3.87
N CYS A 78 2.48 17.76 -3.66
CA CYS A 78 2.39 16.34 -3.35
C CYS A 78 2.66 16.07 -1.87
N GLN A 79 1.95 15.10 -1.30
CA GLN A 79 2.07 14.67 0.08
C GLN A 79 2.10 13.16 0.20
N LEU A 80 2.85 12.69 1.20
CA LEU A 80 2.82 11.32 1.70
C LEU A 80 2.12 11.35 3.07
N GLY A 81 0.88 10.87 3.12
CA GLY A 81 0.01 11.11 4.27
C GLY A 81 -0.21 12.61 4.49
N SER A 82 0.26 13.14 5.61
CA SER A 82 0.25 14.58 5.94
C SER A 82 1.60 15.28 5.70
N ALA A 83 2.62 14.54 5.28
CA ALA A 83 3.96 15.07 5.12
C ALA A 83 4.19 15.58 3.68
N PRO A 84 4.85 16.73 3.47
CA PRO A 84 5.25 17.18 2.15
C PRO A 84 6.23 16.18 1.53
N PHE A 85 6.03 15.88 0.26
CA PHE A 85 6.86 14.93 -0.47
C PHE A 85 6.95 15.33 -1.94
N GLU A 86 8.15 15.42 -2.48
CA GLU A 86 8.39 15.69 -3.89
C GLU A 86 8.96 14.45 -4.58
N PRO A 87 8.12 13.69 -5.31
CA PRO A 87 8.56 12.45 -5.96
C PRO A 87 9.76 12.64 -6.90
N SER A 88 9.76 13.69 -7.71
CA SER A 88 10.80 13.93 -8.72
C SER A 88 12.18 14.16 -8.13
N GLU A 89 12.27 14.75 -6.93
CA GLU A 89 13.55 15.04 -6.25
C GLU A 89 14.07 13.85 -5.46
N ASN A 90 13.20 12.90 -5.12
CA ASN A 90 13.52 11.80 -4.23
C ASN A 90 13.56 10.43 -4.92
N LEU A 91 13.33 10.39 -6.24
CA LEU A 91 13.36 9.16 -7.03
C LEU A 91 14.76 8.53 -6.99
N ILE A 92 14.82 7.25 -6.61
CA ILE A 92 16.04 6.44 -6.67
C ILE A 92 16.08 5.66 -7.96
N ASP A 93 14.99 4.90 -8.23
CA ASP A 93 14.89 4.06 -9.41
C ASP A 93 13.43 3.82 -9.80
N ARG A 94 13.20 3.47 -11.07
CA ARG A 94 11.89 3.07 -11.56
C ARG A 94 11.97 2.04 -12.66
N SER A 95 10.99 1.17 -12.73
CA SER A 95 10.84 0.17 -13.77
C SER A 95 9.42 0.14 -14.31
N ARG A 96 9.25 0.43 -15.59
CA ARG A 96 7.97 0.24 -16.29
C ARG A 96 7.60 -1.22 -16.42
N HIS A 97 8.61 -2.08 -16.61
CA HIS A 97 8.39 -3.52 -16.76
C HIS A 97 7.82 -4.14 -15.47
N TRP A 98 8.42 -3.80 -14.33
CA TRP A 98 7.95 -4.29 -13.03
C TRP A 98 6.82 -3.45 -12.45
N ASP A 99 6.56 -2.28 -13.03
CA ASP A 99 5.64 -1.27 -12.50
C ASP A 99 5.96 -0.90 -11.04
N LEU A 100 7.22 -0.64 -10.76
CA LEU A 100 7.73 -0.25 -9.45
C LEU A 100 8.47 1.08 -9.53
N ALA A 101 8.38 1.89 -8.47
CA ALA A 101 9.16 3.09 -8.25
C ALA A 101 9.60 3.16 -6.79
N THR A 102 10.85 3.55 -6.57
CA THR A 102 11.50 3.63 -5.26
C THR A 102 12.04 5.03 -5.00
N PHE A 103 11.95 5.47 -3.76
CA PHE A 103 12.27 6.85 -3.37
C PHE A 103 13.07 6.87 -2.07
N SER A 104 13.99 7.82 -1.95
CA SER A 104 14.53 8.19 -0.64
C SER A 104 13.48 8.97 0.16
N ILE A 105 13.37 8.73 1.45
CA ILE A 105 12.45 9.48 2.31
C ILE A 105 13.20 10.59 3.05
N PRO A 106 12.95 11.87 2.73
CA PRO A 106 13.59 13.00 3.38
C PRO A 106 13.28 13.08 4.87
N ASN A 107 14.20 13.66 5.66
CA ASN A 107 14.00 13.83 7.09
C ASN A 107 12.72 14.60 7.45
N LEU A 108 12.37 15.65 6.69
CA LEU A 108 11.15 16.41 6.89
C LEU A 108 9.91 15.53 6.68
N THR A 109 9.87 14.74 5.62
CA THR A 109 8.80 13.79 5.35
C THR A 109 8.72 12.74 6.45
N ARG A 110 9.88 12.18 6.88
CA ARG A 110 9.95 11.21 7.98
C ARG A 110 9.34 11.75 9.29
N GLN A 111 9.58 13.01 9.62
CA GLN A 111 9.08 13.63 10.85
C GLN A 111 7.56 13.85 10.86
N HIS A 112 6.94 14.02 9.69
CA HIS A 112 5.54 14.42 9.56
C HIS A 112 4.63 13.35 8.93
N TRP A 113 5.17 12.22 8.51
CA TRP A 113 4.36 11.25 7.78
C TRP A 113 3.28 10.53 8.63
N GLY A 114 3.46 10.48 9.95
CA GLY A 114 2.46 9.99 10.89
C GLY A 114 2.28 8.47 10.98
N GLY A 115 2.95 7.70 10.12
CA GLY A 115 2.91 6.23 10.12
C GLY A 115 4.06 5.59 10.88
N VAL A 116 4.10 4.26 10.86
CA VAL A 116 5.16 3.45 11.44
C VAL A 116 6.13 3.03 10.34
N ILE A 117 7.43 3.16 10.58
CA ILE A 117 8.46 2.68 9.66
C ILE A 117 8.59 1.17 9.87
N TYR A 118 8.37 0.40 8.81
CA TYR A 118 8.61 -1.03 8.84
C TYR A 118 10.11 -1.32 8.74
N VAL A 119 10.62 -2.14 9.65
CA VAL A 119 12.01 -2.63 9.65
C VAL A 119 11.97 -4.13 9.41
N PRO A 120 12.26 -4.60 8.18
CA PRO A 120 12.25 -6.02 7.87
C PRO A 120 13.42 -6.74 8.56
N PRO A 121 13.23 -8.00 9.00
CA PRO A 121 14.31 -8.77 9.63
C PRO A 121 15.43 -9.10 8.64
N THR A 122 15.11 -9.19 7.37
CA THR A 122 16.06 -9.43 6.27
C THR A 122 15.69 -8.60 5.05
N TRP A 123 16.69 -8.24 4.24
CA TRP A 123 16.49 -7.62 2.94
C TRP A 123 17.45 -8.23 1.89
N PRO A 124 16.98 -8.56 0.68
CA PRO A 124 15.60 -8.51 0.25
C PRO A 124 14.71 -9.45 1.07
N PRO A 125 13.43 -9.09 1.23
CA PRO A 125 12.51 -9.95 1.99
C PRO A 125 12.19 -11.23 1.22
N PRO A 126 11.79 -12.31 1.92
CA PRO A 126 11.40 -13.56 1.28
C PRO A 126 10.18 -13.37 0.37
N THR A 127 10.16 -14.07 -0.76
CA THR A 127 9.02 -14.09 -1.67
C THR A 127 7.80 -14.75 -1.04
N ILE A 128 6.62 -14.22 -1.36
CA ILE A 128 5.33 -14.83 -0.99
C ILE A 128 5.17 -16.13 -1.78
N GLN A 129 4.72 -17.19 -1.10
CA GLN A 129 4.44 -18.52 -1.66
C GLN A 129 2.94 -18.85 -1.58
N LEU A 130 2.49 -19.87 -2.33
CA LEU A 130 1.06 -20.27 -2.39
C LEU A 130 0.46 -20.62 -1.03
N ASP A 131 1.27 -21.17 -0.11
CA ASP A 131 0.79 -21.58 1.20
C ASP A 131 0.79 -20.46 2.25
N ASP A 132 1.38 -19.32 1.93
CA ASP A 132 1.44 -18.20 2.86
C ASP A 132 0.04 -17.58 3.08
N HIS A 133 -0.26 -17.23 4.32
CA HIS A 133 -1.34 -16.33 4.61
C HIS A 133 -0.85 -14.89 4.48
N VAL A 134 -1.52 -14.10 3.68
CA VAL A 134 -1.13 -12.71 3.39
C VAL A 134 -2.21 -11.76 3.87
N VAL A 135 -1.80 -10.69 4.55
CA VAL A 135 -2.61 -9.51 4.81
C VAL A 135 -2.08 -8.35 3.98
N SER A 136 -2.97 -7.63 3.35
CA SER A 136 -2.61 -6.55 2.43
C SER A 136 -3.66 -5.44 2.47
N GLY A 137 -3.32 -4.31 1.88
CA GLY A 137 -4.26 -3.21 1.69
C GLY A 137 -3.63 -1.97 1.11
N GLY A 138 -4.48 -0.95 0.92
CA GLY A 138 -4.08 0.34 0.36
C GLY A 138 -5.20 1.37 0.50
N TYR A 139 -5.03 2.53 -0.11
CA TYR A 139 -5.92 3.68 -0.01
C TYR A 139 -6.66 3.92 -1.34
N PRO A 140 -7.78 3.22 -1.61
CA PRO A 140 -8.51 3.39 -2.86
C PRO A 140 -9.23 4.74 -2.95
N GLU A 141 -9.31 5.25 -4.18
CA GLU A 141 -9.99 6.52 -4.47
C GLU A 141 -11.48 6.52 -4.12
N ALA A 142 -12.13 5.37 -4.17
CA ALA A 142 -13.57 5.23 -3.99
C ALA A 142 -14.10 5.80 -2.66
N ARG A 143 -13.24 5.90 -1.65
CA ARG A 143 -13.56 6.44 -0.33
C ARG A 143 -12.72 7.66 0.04
N ARG A 144 -12.34 8.42 -0.96
CA ARG A 144 -11.67 9.71 -0.78
C ARG A 144 -12.69 10.81 -0.59
N SER A 145 -12.50 11.62 0.43
CA SER A 145 -13.26 12.85 0.62
C SER A 145 -12.33 14.00 0.98
N VAL A 146 -12.64 15.15 0.40
CA VAL A 146 -11.97 16.42 0.73
C VAL A 146 -13.01 17.29 1.42
N PRO A 147 -12.97 17.46 2.74
CA PRO A 147 -13.90 18.33 3.45
C PRO A 147 -13.80 19.75 2.93
N PRO A 148 -14.92 20.45 2.72
CA PRO A 148 -14.90 21.86 2.38
C PRO A 148 -14.31 22.68 3.55
N GLY A 149 -13.27 23.46 3.28
CA GLY A 149 -12.64 24.29 4.32
C GLY A 149 -11.63 25.27 3.75
N PRO A 150 -11.35 26.39 4.47
CA PRO A 150 -10.51 27.46 3.94
C PRO A 150 -9.01 27.22 4.01
N ASN A 151 -8.50 26.16 4.69
CA ASN A 151 -7.05 25.94 4.87
C ASN A 151 -6.68 24.50 5.20
N PRO A 152 -5.40 24.12 4.88
CA PRO A 152 -5.12 23.42 3.63
C PRO A 152 -6.08 22.24 3.52
N PRO A 153 -6.44 21.77 2.33
CA PRO A 153 -7.38 20.69 2.20
C PRO A 153 -6.85 19.49 2.99
N SER A 154 -7.63 19.04 3.95
CA SER A 154 -7.39 17.76 4.61
C SER A 154 -8.09 16.71 3.78
N MET A 155 -7.33 15.72 3.29
CA MET A 155 -7.91 14.58 2.63
C MET A 155 -8.21 13.50 3.65
N SER A 156 -9.41 12.95 3.62
CA SER A 156 -9.75 11.71 4.30
C SER A 156 -9.86 10.60 3.27
N ILE A 157 -9.14 9.51 3.48
CA ILE A 157 -9.22 8.28 2.67
C ILE A 157 -9.32 7.11 3.61
N ASP A 158 -10.31 6.23 3.38
CA ASP A 158 -10.39 4.96 4.09
C ASP A 158 -9.38 3.97 3.52
N PHE A 159 -8.83 3.15 4.40
CA PHE A 159 -7.91 2.07 4.03
C PHE A 159 -8.70 0.79 3.76
N LEU A 160 -8.50 0.18 2.60
CA LEU A 160 -9.07 -1.11 2.25
C LEU A 160 -8.08 -2.22 2.55
N SER A 161 -8.49 -3.22 3.34
CA SER A 161 -7.65 -4.36 3.69
C SER A 161 -8.32 -5.68 3.39
N PHE A 162 -7.53 -6.65 2.94
CA PHE A 162 -7.95 -8.05 2.77
C PHE A 162 -6.92 -9.00 3.38
N ARG A 163 -7.36 -10.22 3.68
CA ARG A 163 -6.50 -11.30 4.13
C ARG A 163 -6.79 -12.56 3.34
N ARG A 164 -5.79 -13.12 2.66
CA ARG A 164 -5.95 -14.26 1.75
C ARG A 164 -4.67 -15.09 1.63
N LYS A 165 -4.84 -16.30 1.11
CA LYS A 165 -3.76 -17.03 0.46
C LYS A 165 -3.67 -16.63 -1.00
N PRO A 166 -2.49 -16.62 -1.59
CA PRO A 166 -2.33 -16.45 -3.03
C PRO A 166 -3.03 -17.58 -3.81
N ASN A 167 -3.52 -17.25 -4.98
CA ASN A 167 -4.00 -18.22 -5.96
C ASN A 167 -3.03 -18.44 -7.12
N GLY A 168 -1.97 -17.60 -7.22
CA GLY A 168 -0.87 -17.73 -8.15
C GLY A 168 0.38 -17.07 -7.61
N CYS A 169 1.54 -17.72 -7.78
CA CYS A 169 2.85 -17.18 -7.37
C CYS A 169 3.92 -17.50 -8.41
N SER A 170 4.82 -16.54 -8.61
CA SER A 170 6.11 -16.70 -9.28
C SER A 170 7.20 -15.97 -8.49
N GLY A 171 8.45 -16.05 -8.94
CA GLY A 171 9.55 -15.24 -8.37
C GLY A 171 9.33 -13.74 -8.46
N GLU A 172 8.44 -13.28 -9.31
CA GLU A 172 8.24 -11.87 -9.68
C GLU A 172 6.88 -11.32 -9.25
N GLN A 173 5.86 -12.18 -9.20
CA GLN A 173 4.46 -11.78 -9.05
C GLN A 173 3.69 -12.75 -8.18
N VAL A 174 2.71 -12.19 -7.48
CA VAL A 174 1.70 -12.94 -6.74
C VAL A 174 0.31 -12.42 -7.11
N SER A 175 -0.70 -13.30 -7.15
CA SER A 175 -2.09 -12.94 -7.38
C SER A 175 -2.99 -13.44 -6.26
N PHE A 176 -4.06 -12.68 -6.01
CA PHE A 176 -5.06 -12.98 -4.99
C PHE A 176 -6.45 -12.90 -5.60
N HIS A 177 -7.27 -13.89 -5.35
CA HIS A 177 -8.71 -13.78 -5.58
C HIS A 177 -9.36 -13.15 -4.35
N ILE A 178 -10.09 -12.05 -4.55
CA ILE A 178 -10.74 -11.31 -3.48
C ILE A 178 -12.24 -11.58 -3.51
N ASP A 179 -12.76 -12.07 -2.40
CA ASP A 179 -14.17 -12.05 -2.13
C ASP A 179 -14.56 -10.71 -1.46
N PRO A 180 -15.53 -9.95 -2.01
CA PRO A 180 -15.95 -8.70 -1.41
C PRO A 180 -16.36 -8.80 0.06
N SER A 181 -16.87 -9.96 0.49
CA SER A 181 -17.27 -10.20 1.89
C SER A 181 -16.10 -10.29 2.87
N GLU A 182 -14.88 -10.49 2.38
CA GLU A 182 -13.66 -10.64 3.19
C GLU A 182 -12.79 -9.40 3.21
N VAL A 183 -13.24 -8.38 2.51
CA VAL A 183 -12.59 -7.06 2.47
C VAL A 183 -13.12 -6.20 3.61
N THR A 184 -12.23 -5.45 4.24
CA THR A 184 -12.57 -4.59 5.37
C THR A 184 -12.09 -3.16 5.12
N TRP A 185 -12.99 -2.20 5.29
CA TRP A 185 -12.65 -0.78 5.33
C TRP A 185 -12.20 -0.35 6.72
N LEU A 186 -11.17 0.46 6.80
CA LEU A 186 -10.68 1.04 8.05
C LEU A 186 -10.70 2.57 7.93
N PRO A 187 -11.16 3.29 8.94
CA PRO A 187 -11.65 2.79 10.25
C PRO A 187 -13.10 2.25 10.22
N ASN A 188 -13.86 2.43 9.14
CA ASN A 188 -15.30 2.14 9.06
C ASN A 188 -15.58 0.69 8.65
N VAL A 189 -15.49 -0.23 9.58
CA VAL A 189 -15.54 -1.69 9.36
C VAL A 189 -16.87 -2.21 8.79
N GLN A 190 -17.97 -1.46 8.93
CA GLN A 190 -19.33 -1.97 8.66
C GLN A 190 -19.78 -1.82 7.21
N ASP A 191 -19.04 -1.10 6.39
CA ASP A 191 -19.43 -0.86 5.02
C ASP A 191 -18.94 -1.96 4.08
N PRO A 192 -19.84 -2.65 3.35
CA PRO A 192 -19.41 -3.64 2.38
C PRO A 192 -18.70 -3.00 1.19
N LEU A 193 -17.82 -3.75 0.57
CA LEU A 193 -17.30 -3.38 -0.73
C LEU A 193 -18.40 -3.59 -1.78
N LEU A 194 -18.86 -2.49 -2.37
CA LEU A 194 -19.94 -2.54 -3.36
C LEU A 194 -19.41 -3.01 -4.73
N PRO A 195 -20.20 -3.76 -5.51
CA PRO A 195 -19.85 -4.12 -6.88
C PRO A 195 -19.51 -2.88 -7.71
N GLY A 196 -18.42 -2.96 -8.48
CA GLY A 196 -17.96 -1.84 -9.31
C GLY A 196 -17.16 -0.76 -8.56
N THR A 197 -16.85 -0.96 -7.27
CA THR A 197 -15.95 -0.06 -6.53
C THR A 197 -14.56 -0.07 -7.19
N SER A 198 -14.06 1.10 -7.56
CA SER A 198 -12.68 1.23 -8.08
C SER A 198 -11.66 0.92 -6.99
N LEU A 199 -10.68 0.08 -7.31
CA LEU A 199 -9.50 -0.17 -6.48
C LEU A 199 -8.33 0.76 -6.84
N SER A 200 -8.54 1.70 -7.77
CA SER A 200 -7.56 2.75 -8.09
C SER A 200 -7.09 3.45 -6.80
N GLY A 201 -5.79 3.67 -6.68
CA GLY A 201 -5.18 4.21 -5.47
C GLY A 201 -4.61 3.17 -4.51
N MET A 202 -4.98 1.88 -4.62
CA MET A 202 -4.32 0.81 -3.84
C MET A 202 -2.91 0.48 -4.34
N SER A 203 -2.57 0.91 -5.53
CA SER A 203 -1.25 0.72 -6.15
C SER A 203 -0.12 1.19 -5.23
N GLY A 204 0.85 0.31 -4.97
CA GLY A 204 1.91 0.50 -3.98
C GLY A 204 1.57 -0.01 -2.57
N GLY A 205 0.35 -0.49 -2.34
CA GLY A 205 -0.08 -1.09 -1.08
C GLY A 205 0.73 -2.35 -0.75
N PRO A 206 1.21 -2.51 0.50
CA PRO A 206 2.05 -3.62 0.89
C PRO A 206 1.27 -4.91 1.09
N CYS A 207 1.91 -6.04 0.77
CA CYS A 207 1.45 -7.39 1.06
C CYS A 207 2.40 -8.02 2.08
N PHE A 208 1.90 -8.34 3.26
CA PHE A 208 2.66 -8.97 4.34
C PHE A 208 2.25 -10.42 4.52
N ARG A 209 3.21 -11.34 4.53
CA ARG A 209 3.00 -12.72 4.92
C ARG A 209 2.95 -12.83 6.45
N LEU A 210 2.09 -13.74 6.94
CA LEU A 210 1.92 -13.99 8.35
C LEU A 210 2.81 -15.16 8.78
N ILE A 211 3.72 -14.91 9.70
CA ILE A 211 4.57 -15.93 10.31
C ILE A 211 3.94 -16.32 11.65
N ALA A 212 2.94 -17.21 11.59
CA ALA A 212 2.12 -17.56 12.76
C ALA A 212 2.94 -18.07 13.95
N ALA A 213 4.00 -18.88 13.68
CA ALA A 213 4.87 -19.42 14.72
C ALA A 213 5.62 -18.35 15.52
N GLU A 214 5.82 -17.16 14.94
CA GLU A 214 6.59 -16.07 15.52
C GLU A 214 5.72 -14.84 15.85
N ASN A 215 4.41 -14.97 15.61
CA ASN A 215 3.44 -13.87 15.79
C ASN A 215 3.91 -12.55 15.15
N ARG A 216 4.43 -12.61 13.94
CA ARG A 216 4.94 -11.45 13.18
C ARG A 216 4.49 -11.46 11.73
N ILE A 217 4.65 -10.32 11.09
CA ILE A 217 4.43 -10.15 9.65
C ILE A 217 5.75 -9.86 8.95
N GLU A 218 5.88 -10.31 7.71
CA GLU A 218 7.01 -10.01 6.83
C GLU A 218 6.52 -9.45 5.51
N LEU A 219 7.10 -8.33 5.12
CA LEU A 219 6.85 -7.76 3.79
C LEU A 219 7.24 -8.79 2.72
N GLY A 220 6.39 -8.94 1.69
CA GLY A 220 6.67 -9.88 0.60
C GLY A 220 6.40 -9.29 -0.78
N ALA A 221 5.44 -8.35 -0.91
CA ALA A 221 5.07 -7.80 -2.22
C ALA A 221 4.39 -6.42 -2.10
N PHE A 222 4.15 -5.79 -3.26
CA PHE A 222 3.40 -4.53 -3.41
C PHE A 222 2.33 -4.68 -4.47
N ILE A 223 1.09 -4.28 -4.15
CA ILE A 223 -0.03 -4.25 -5.10
C ILE A 223 0.33 -3.35 -6.28
N TYR A 224 0.12 -3.83 -7.52
CA TYR A 224 0.32 -2.98 -8.70
C TYR A 224 -0.92 -2.91 -9.60
N GLU A 225 -1.80 -3.88 -9.51
CA GLU A 225 -3.01 -3.94 -10.33
C GLU A 225 -4.14 -4.63 -9.58
N GLY A 226 -5.37 -4.19 -9.79
CA GLY A 226 -6.54 -4.84 -9.25
C GLY A 226 -7.74 -4.67 -10.18
N ASP A 227 -8.41 -5.78 -10.50
CA ASP A 227 -9.67 -5.80 -11.22
C ASP A 227 -10.77 -6.30 -10.29
N TYR A 228 -11.60 -5.37 -9.82
CA TYR A 228 -12.71 -5.72 -8.95
C TYR A 228 -13.78 -6.57 -9.66
N THR A 229 -13.98 -6.38 -10.97
CA THR A 229 -14.96 -7.14 -11.75
C THR A 229 -14.59 -8.61 -11.80
N LEU A 230 -13.29 -8.89 -11.91
CA LEU A 230 -12.75 -10.25 -11.88
C LEU A 230 -12.44 -10.73 -10.45
N GLY A 231 -12.49 -9.84 -9.45
CA GLY A 231 -12.14 -10.16 -8.07
C GLY A 231 -10.66 -10.56 -7.92
N ILE A 232 -9.77 -9.96 -8.70
CA ILE A 232 -8.35 -10.33 -8.70
C ILE A 232 -7.50 -9.11 -8.36
N ILE A 233 -6.51 -9.31 -7.48
CA ILE A 233 -5.41 -8.35 -7.22
C ILE A 233 -4.09 -9.01 -7.60
N PHE A 234 -3.22 -8.23 -8.23
CA PHE A 234 -1.85 -8.60 -8.55
C PHE A 234 -0.87 -7.75 -7.75
N ALA A 235 0.22 -8.38 -7.28
CA ALA A 235 1.29 -7.71 -6.57
C ALA A 235 2.67 -8.15 -7.08
N ARG A 236 3.65 -7.25 -7.05
CA ARG A 236 5.06 -7.52 -7.37
C ARG A 236 5.82 -7.94 -6.13
N GLN A 237 6.63 -8.99 -6.23
CA GLN A 237 7.47 -9.46 -5.14
C GLN A 237 8.47 -8.37 -4.72
N ALA A 238 8.56 -8.11 -3.43
CA ALA A 238 9.47 -7.10 -2.88
C ALA A 238 10.94 -7.48 -3.03
N ALA A 239 11.23 -8.76 -3.25
CA ALA A 239 12.56 -9.27 -3.55
C ALA A 239 13.19 -8.69 -4.85
N LEU A 240 12.38 -8.06 -5.70
CA LEU A 240 12.86 -7.32 -6.88
C LEU A 240 13.59 -6.00 -6.53
N ILE A 241 13.57 -5.58 -5.27
CA ILE A 241 14.16 -4.30 -4.84
C ILE A 241 15.37 -4.60 -3.94
N SER A 242 16.53 -4.04 -4.29
CA SER A 242 17.76 -4.13 -3.49
C SER A 242 17.75 -3.21 -2.25
N ALA A 243 18.70 -3.37 -1.34
CA ALA A 243 18.77 -2.60 -0.10
C ALA A 243 18.96 -1.09 -0.32
N ASN A 244 19.61 -0.70 -1.42
CA ASN A 244 19.78 0.70 -1.81
C ASN A 244 18.64 1.26 -2.68
N GLY A 245 17.58 0.49 -2.88
CA GLY A 245 16.40 0.90 -3.64
C GLY A 245 16.47 0.66 -5.15
N GLN A 246 17.55 0.08 -5.68
CA GLN A 246 17.60 -0.26 -7.11
C GLN A 246 16.67 -1.43 -7.41
N ILE A 247 15.97 -1.36 -8.54
CA ILE A 247 15.02 -2.37 -8.99
C ILE A 247 15.75 -3.38 -9.91
N ALA A 248 15.42 -4.66 -9.77
CA ALA A 248 16.02 -5.72 -10.58
C ALA A 248 15.90 -5.43 -12.08
N PRO A 249 16.97 -5.66 -12.86
CA PRO A 249 16.92 -5.51 -14.32
C PRO A 249 15.93 -6.50 -14.92
N ILE A 250 15.46 -6.19 -16.13
CA ILE A 250 14.60 -7.08 -16.90
C ILE A 250 15.44 -8.32 -17.28
N PRO A 251 14.93 -9.54 -17.01
CA PRO A 251 15.59 -10.75 -17.54
C PRO A 251 15.70 -10.69 -19.07
N LEU A 252 16.88 -10.98 -19.61
CA LEU A 252 17.12 -11.02 -21.05
C LEU A 252 16.49 -12.25 -21.67
#